data_f65118650f93ac763364dcdbb3700ce6
#
_entry.id   f65118650f93ac763364dcdbb3700ce6
#
_cell.length_a   1.000
_cell.length_b   1.000
_cell.length_c   1.000
_cell.angle_alpha   90.00
_cell.angle_beta   90.00
_cell.angle_gamma   90.00
#
_symmetry.space_group_name_H-M   'P 1'
#
loop_
_entity.id
_entity.type
_entity.pdbx_description
1 polymer ?
#
loop_
_entity_poly.entity_id
_entity_poly.type
_entity_poly.pdbx_seq_one_letter_code
_entity_poly.pdbx_strand_id
1 'polypeptide(L)'
;MGQLTEFFMKSPGGPPPNSGFTMPMMKGWVPRRIQPWIYVLTALCFQFSGGVYLGALDSIRGTTNLMIEDVLFLLYSTLAGMAVYFPMLFRMKFRFTNQQLLCCSAGILCVCNLLTMYCQSMPILAVACFIAGMAKIQGTFECMSNIQLWITPRRDFAVFFPVLHIILLTAIEGSGWLAAWFAHHFSWQMMHVFTIATMSFVLLTQVVLCRPFCPMPHRLSLKGMDFQGGIVVCGLTLVLSYIVVYGDYLMWLDSLRIRILTGIAIMLFGIMLYRLHTYRYPYVELSLFTRRNVVPILIVTFFAELAFGAEHTMEEILYSEVIRLEELTKESQYMWVLLGMYVGILLDLYWLKVMKWKIWKLFGIAFISITFYAMLMYFTLDMNVNIEQYRLAIFLRGFAYAILSPALMWALNESVPSLEQFFMGLFVFNILHMYFAGAAGYGIYTTIFSHFMNENMMSYGHHLTLTRLDIPRFDIGGYIAHDYLHSMMMVTIKQVYGYVIWFSLALAALFLLCDIPAVRTNIRKVPRWSVYAIDYLAKKK
;
A
#
# COMPACT_ATOMS: atom_id res chain seq x y z
N MET A 1 -12.64 -36.44 10.34
CA MET A 1 -13.03 -35.70 9.12
C MET A 1 -14.43 -35.14 9.19
N GLY A 2 -15.47 -35.91 9.53
CA GLY A 2 -16.86 -35.45 9.57
C GLY A 2 -17.12 -34.25 10.51
N GLN A 3 -16.56 -34.24 11.70
CA GLN A 3 -16.78 -33.15 12.69
C GLN A 3 -16.13 -31.80 12.29
N LEU A 4 -14.99 -31.80 11.63
CA LEU A 4 -14.35 -30.57 11.13
C LEU A 4 -15.07 -30.04 9.88
N THR A 5 -15.47 -30.93 8.98
CA THR A 5 -16.27 -30.56 7.80
C THR A 5 -17.66 -30.06 8.23
N GLU A 6 -18.27 -30.65 9.23
CA GLU A 6 -19.54 -30.21 9.80
C GLU A 6 -19.45 -28.91 10.57
N PHE A 7 -18.33 -28.66 11.28
CA PHE A 7 -18.03 -27.37 11.91
C PHE A 7 -17.83 -26.26 10.88
N PHE A 8 -17.11 -26.52 9.77
CA PHE A 8 -16.91 -25.54 8.72
C PHE A 8 -18.13 -25.39 7.79
N MET A 9 -18.99 -26.41 7.68
CA MET A 9 -20.28 -26.28 7.01
C MET A 9 -21.37 -25.67 7.90
N LYS A 10 -21.30 -25.83 9.22
CA LYS A 10 -22.16 -25.19 10.23
C LYS A 10 -21.58 -23.87 10.77
N SER A 11 -20.28 -23.64 10.65
CA SER A 11 -19.69 -22.32 10.77
C SER A 11 -20.27 -21.48 9.63
N PRO A 12 -20.58 -20.20 9.81
CA PRO A 12 -21.49 -19.44 8.97
C PRO A 12 -20.99 -19.22 7.55
N GLY A 13 -20.87 -20.28 6.83
CA GLY A 13 -20.88 -20.31 5.40
C GLY A 13 -22.32 -20.11 4.99
N GLY A 14 -22.72 -18.92 4.81
CA GLY A 14 -24.00 -18.43 4.39
C GLY A 14 -25.21 -19.26 4.78
N PRO A 15 -26.07 -18.73 5.63
CA PRO A 15 -27.41 -19.27 5.74
C PRO A 15 -28.09 -19.26 4.37
N PRO A 16 -29.06 -20.13 4.14
CA PRO A 16 -29.89 -20.06 2.95
C PRO A 16 -30.43 -18.63 2.75
N PRO A 17 -30.66 -18.19 1.53
CA PRO A 17 -30.93 -16.78 1.19
C PRO A 17 -32.09 -16.12 1.94
N ASN A 18 -32.89 -16.86 2.69
CA ASN A 18 -34.03 -16.35 3.47
C ASN A 18 -33.83 -16.34 5.00
N SER A 19 -32.71 -16.83 5.53
CA SER A 19 -32.41 -16.70 6.96
C SER A 19 -31.45 -15.53 7.16
N GLY A 20 -31.87 -14.51 7.88
CA GLY A 20 -31.04 -13.34 8.14
C GLY A 20 -29.68 -13.73 8.70
N PHE A 21 -28.61 -13.42 7.96
CA PHE A 21 -27.24 -13.71 8.33
C PHE A 21 -26.90 -13.09 9.70
N THR A 22 -26.39 -13.87 10.62
CA THR A 22 -25.90 -13.39 11.91
C THR A 22 -24.40 -13.62 11.98
N MET A 23 -23.64 -12.57 12.28
CA MET A 23 -22.23 -12.72 12.59
C MET A 23 -22.08 -13.35 13.98
N PRO A 24 -21.46 -14.53 14.12
CA PRO A 24 -21.40 -15.25 15.40
C PRO A 24 -20.57 -14.53 16.46
N MET A 25 -19.84 -13.48 16.06
CA MET A 25 -18.96 -12.69 16.91
C MET A 25 -19.67 -11.53 17.63
N MET A 26 -20.94 -11.27 17.30
CA MET A 26 -21.74 -10.22 17.96
C MET A 26 -22.61 -10.78 19.08
N LYS A 27 -22.89 -9.95 20.10
CA LYS A 27 -23.86 -10.29 21.16
C LYS A 27 -25.26 -10.35 20.59
N GLY A 28 -26.12 -11.22 21.14
CA GLY A 28 -27.45 -11.53 20.59
C GLY A 28 -28.42 -10.35 20.53
N TRP A 29 -28.22 -9.31 21.33
CA TRP A 29 -29.06 -8.10 21.35
C TRP A 29 -28.74 -7.10 20.22
N VAL A 30 -27.60 -7.27 19.52
CA VAL A 30 -27.23 -6.40 18.41
C VAL A 30 -28.09 -6.72 17.17
N PRO A 31 -28.80 -5.75 16.58
CA PRO A 31 -29.66 -5.98 15.43
C PRO A 31 -28.85 -6.54 14.23
N ARG A 32 -29.36 -7.58 13.60
CA ARG A 32 -28.68 -8.29 12.49
C ARG A 32 -28.29 -7.37 11.33
N ARG A 33 -29.11 -6.36 11.03
CA ARG A 33 -28.88 -5.41 9.92
C ARG A 33 -27.69 -4.49 10.16
N ILE A 34 -27.35 -4.21 11.42
CA ILE A 34 -26.29 -3.27 11.81
C ILE A 34 -24.94 -3.98 11.93
N GLN A 35 -24.91 -5.29 12.19
CA GLN A 35 -23.69 -6.05 12.44
C GLN A 35 -22.59 -5.89 11.36
N PRO A 36 -22.90 -5.98 10.05
CA PRO A 36 -21.89 -5.78 9.01
C PRO A 36 -21.30 -4.37 9.01
N TRP A 37 -22.14 -3.36 9.21
CA TRP A 37 -21.74 -1.95 9.19
C TRP A 37 -20.83 -1.58 10.36
N ILE A 38 -20.97 -2.25 11.50
CA ILE A 38 -20.03 -2.08 12.63
C ILE A 38 -18.62 -2.52 12.20
N TYR A 39 -18.49 -3.63 11.48
CA TYR A 39 -17.18 -4.08 10.96
C TYR A 39 -16.65 -3.16 9.86
N VAL A 40 -17.50 -2.65 8.98
CA VAL A 40 -17.10 -1.65 7.97
C VAL A 40 -16.58 -0.39 8.63
N LEU A 41 -17.32 0.14 9.62
CA LEU A 41 -16.90 1.33 10.38
C LEU A 41 -15.59 1.08 11.13
N THR A 42 -15.46 -0.07 11.80
CA THR A 42 -14.22 -0.45 12.49
C THR A 42 -13.05 -0.56 11.51
N ALA A 43 -13.26 -1.14 10.33
CA ALA A 43 -12.23 -1.22 9.28
C ALA A 43 -11.80 0.16 8.80
N LEU A 44 -12.75 1.06 8.57
CA LEU A 44 -12.46 2.46 8.21
C LEU A 44 -11.64 3.15 9.32
N CYS A 45 -12.02 2.99 10.60
CA CYS A 45 -11.24 3.53 11.71
C CYS A 45 -9.77 3.06 11.66
N PHE A 46 -9.53 1.74 11.46
CA PHE A 46 -8.17 1.23 11.32
C PHE A 46 -7.46 1.81 10.10
N GLN A 47 -8.12 1.97 8.98
CA GLN A 47 -7.49 2.50 7.76
C GLN A 47 -7.16 3.98 7.88
N PHE A 48 -8.01 4.80 8.48
CA PHE A 48 -7.73 6.22 8.72
C PHE A 48 -6.57 6.46 9.70
N SER A 49 -6.13 5.48 10.46
CA SER A 49 -5.04 5.63 11.44
C SER A 49 -3.65 5.90 10.83
N GLY A 50 -3.48 5.83 9.53
CA GLY A 50 -2.18 5.98 8.87
C GLY A 50 -1.96 7.31 8.12
N GLY A 51 -2.92 8.25 8.19
CA GLY A 51 -2.90 9.44 7.33
C GLY A 51 -2.00 10.59 7.78
N VAL A 52 -1.48 10.58 9.02
CA VAL A 52 -0.72 11.71 9.57
C VAL A 52 0.47 12.11 8.69
N TYR A 53 1.31 11.15 8.37
CA TYR A 53 2.53 11.38 7.57
C TYR A 53 2.26 11.42 6.05
N LEU A 54 1.04 11.18 5.61
CA LEU A 54 0.67 11.25 4.21
C LEU A 54 0.22 12.66 3.81
N GLY A 55 -0.67 13.29 4.58
CA GLY A 55 -1.34 14.53 4.22
C GLY A 55 -0.89 15.77 5.00
N ALA A 56 0.09 15.67 5.91
CA ALA A 56 0.55 16.78 6.74
C ALA A 56 2.07 16.98 6.70
N LEU A 57 2.70 16.64 5.59
CA LEU A 57 4.15 16.56 5.43
C LEU A 57 4.81 17.93 5.62
N ASP A 58 4.33 18.97 4.94
CA ASP A 58 4.90 20.32 5.01
C ASP A 58 4.61 20.99 6.37
N SER A 59 3.43 20.71 6.94
CA SER A 59 3.05 21.20 8.27
C SER A 59 3.91 20.60 9.38
N ILE A 60 4.26 19.32 9.28
CA ILE A 60 5.19 18.64 10.20
C ILE A 60 6.58 19.24 10.04
N ARG A 61 7.08 19.38 8.82
CA ARG A 61 8.38 19.98 8.51
C ARG A 61 8.48 21.42 9.02
N GLY A 62 7.44 22.22 8.84
CA GLY A 62 7.39 23.62 9.26
C GLY A 62 7.34 23.85 10.78
N THR A 63 6.88 22.85 11.55
CA THR A 63 6.68 22.96 13.00
C THR A 63 7.64 22.11 13.83
N THR A 64 8.35 21.18 13.19
CA THR A 64 9.34 20.31 13.83
C THR A 64 10.71 20.51 13.18
N ASN A 65 11.76 19.97 13.79
CA ASN A 65 13.10 19.97 13.21
C ASN A 65 13.33 18.74 12.28
N LEU A 66 12.25 18.12 11.79
CA LEU A 66 12.32 16.97 10.90
C LEU A 66 12.49 17.42 9.44
N MET A 67 13.33 16.70 8.71
CA MET A 67 13.48 16.86 7.26
C MET A 67 12.36 16.11 6.53
N ILE A 68 12.21 16.34 5.23
CA ILE A 68 11.25 15.63 4.39
C ILE A 68 11.54 14.12 4.37
N GLU A 69 12.80 13.74 4.33
CA GLU A 69 13.27 12.35 4.38
C GLU A 69 12.89 11.68 5.70
N ASP A 70 12.93 12.42 6.81
CA ASP A 70 12.51 11.91 8.12
C ASP A 70 11.02 11.56 8.12
N VAL A 71 10.17 12.45 7.62
CA VAL A 71 8.72 12.24 7.57
C VAL A 71 8.37 11.10 6.62
N LEU A 72 9.00 11.04 5.44
CA LEU A 72 8.83 9.94 4.49
C LEU A 72 9.30 8.60 5.06
N PHE A 73 10.41 8.59 5.81
CA PHE A 73 10.90 7.39 6.47
C PHE A 73 9.90 6.87 7.52
N LEU A 74 9.21 7.74 8.27
CA LEU A 74 8.17 7.35 9.20
C LEU A 74 6.95 6.74 8.47
N LEU A 75 6.53 7.34 7.36
CA LEU A 75 5.48 6.81 6.50
C LEU A 75 5.86 5.41 5.99
N TYR A 76 7.02 5.26 5.39
CA TYR A 76 7.47 3.97 4.86
C TYR A 76 7.77 2.93 5.96
N SER A 77 8.15 3.35 7.17
CA SER A 77 8.24 2.45 8.32
C SER A 77 6.88 1.86 8.70
N THR A 78 5.82 2.66 8.63
CA THR A 78 4.44 2.18 8.87
C THR A 78 4.03 1.16 7.81
N LEU A 79 4.28 1.45 6.53
CA LEU A 79 3.98 0.55 5.42
C LEU A 79 4.81 -0.76 5.51
N ALA A 80 6.10 -0.66 5.91
CA ALA A 80 6.96 -1.82 6.16
C ALA A 80 6.39 -2.73 7.24
N GLY A 81 5.92 -2.15 8.35
CA GLY A 81 5.26 -2.89 9.42
C GLY A 81 4.00 -3.63 8.92
N MET A 82 3.19 -2.96 8.10
CA MET A 82 2.02 -3.60 7.48
C MET A 82 2.43 -4.79 6.60
N ALA A 83 3.39 -4.61 5.69
CA ALA A 83 3.81 -5.64 4.76
C ALA A 83 4.41 -6.86 5.46
N VAL A 84 5.33 -6.63 6.40
CA VAL A 84 6.01 -7.72 7.13
C VAL A 84 5.04 -8.56 7.96
N TYR A 85 3.93 -8.02 8.42
CA TYR A 85 3.01 -8.76 9.28
C TYR A 85 2.11 -9.78 8.53
N PHE A 86 2.00 -9.72 7.21
CA PHE A 86 1.11 -10.60 6.43
C PHE A 86 1.29 -12.11 6.68
N PRO A 87 2.48 -12.69 6.72
CA PRO A 87 2.65 -14.12 6.99
C PRO A 87 2.15 -14.56 8.38
N MET A 88 2.13 -13.62 9.34
CA MET A 88 1.67 -13.89 10.71
C MET A 88 0.15 -13.87 10.85
N LEU A 89 -0.56 -13.11 9.99
CA LEU A 89 -2.02 -12.86 10.10
C LEU A 89 -2.82 -14.14 10.23
N PHE A 90 -2.50 -15.17 9.41
CA PHE A 90 -3.23 -16.42 9.41
C PHE A 90 -3.18 -17.12 10.77
N ARG A 91 -1.99 -17.30 11.33
CA ARG A 91 -1.82 -18.02 12.60
C ARG A 91 -2.36 -17.21 13.78
N MET A 92 -2.19 -15.90 13.76
CA MET A 92 -2.75 -15.01 14.77
C MET A 92 -4.28 -15.09 14.83
N LYS A 93 -4.94 -15.04 13.67
CA LYS A 93 -6.40 -15.18 13.56
C LYS A 93 -6.95 -16.47 14.15
N PHE A 94 -6.26 -17.59 13.96
CA PHE A 94 -6.71 -18.90 14.44
C PHE A 94 -6.16 -19.27 15.83
N ARG A 95 -5.36 -18.40 16.42
CA ARG A 95 -4.84 -18.55 17.81
C ARG A 95 -5.65 -17.75 18.82
N PHE A 96 -5.94 -16.51 18.50
CA PHE A 96 -6.60 -15.57 19.38
C PHE A 96 -8.07 -15.35 18.98
N THR A 97 -8.87 -14.81 19.90
CA THR A 97 -10.24 -14.44 19.59
C THR A 97 -10.27 -13.13 18.80
N ASN A 98 -11.31 -12.95 17.96
CA ASN A 98 -11.54 -11.72 17.21
C ASN A 98 -11.51 -10.48 18.11
N GLN A 99 -12.16 -10.55 19.28
CA GLN A 99 -12.19 -9.46 20.25
C GLN A 99 -10.79 -9.12 20.80
N GLN A 100 -9.98 -10.16 21.15
CA GLN A 100 -8.61 -9.95 21.60
C GLN A 100 -7.77 -9.27 20.53
N LEU A 101 -7.83 -9.75 19.28
CA LEU A 101 -7.05 -9.18 18.18
C LEU A 101 -7.42 -7.72 17.92
N LEU A 102 -8.71 -7.38 17.86
CA LEU A 102 -9.16 -6.02 17.62
C LEU A 102 -8.83 -5.07 18.80
N CYS A 103 -9.03 -5.52 20.04
CA CYS A 103 -8.68 -4.72 21.21
C CYS A 103 -7.16 -4.50 21.33
N CYS A 104 -6.33 -5.55 21.12
CA CYS A 104 -4.88 -5.40 21.14
C CYS A 104 -4.40 -4.45 20.04
N SER A 105 -4.92 -4.59 18.81
CA SER A 105 -4.54 -3.72 17.69
C SER A 105 -4.91 -2.27 17.96
N ALA A 106 -6.12 -2.00 18.44
CA ALA A 106 -6.58 -0.65 18.76
C ALA A 106 -5.77 -0.05 19.94
N GLY A 107 -5.48 -0.85 20.97
CA GLY A 107 -4.66 -0.42 22.11
C GLY A 107 -3.22 -0.08 21.72
N ILE A 108 -2.58 -0.91 20.89
CA ILE A 108 -1.23 -0.64 20.36
C ILE A 108 -1.24 0.64 19.51
N LEU A 109 -2.24 0.85 18.65
CA LEU A 109 -2.37 2.09 17.88
C LEU A 109 -2.54 3.33 18.76
N CYS A 110 -3.32 3.27 19.83
CA CYS A 110 -3.43 4.37 20.80
C CYS A 110 -2.06 4.71 21.41
N VAL A 111 -1.32 3.71 21.88
CA VAL A 111 0.01 3.91 22.49
C VAL A 111 1.00 4.46 21.48
N CYS A 112 1.05 3.89 20.26
CA CYS A 112 1.96 4.36 19.22
C CYS A 112 1.66 5.81 18.82
N ASN A 113 0.39 6.18 18.62
CA ASN A 113 0.01 7.55 18.29
C ASN A 113 0.30 8.53 19.43
N LEU A 114 0.17 8.11 20.69
CA LEU A 114 0.58 8.93 21.83
C LEU A 114 2.10 9.13 21.86
N LEU A 115 2.88 8.09 21.61
CA LEU A 115 4.34 8.19 21.51
C LEU A 115 4.78 9.10 20.37
N THR A 116 4.20 8.93 19.18
CA THR A 116 4.57 9.73 17.99
C THR A 116 4.16 11.20 18.13
N MET A 117 3.13 11.51 18.90
CA MET A 117 2.70 12.89 19.16
C MET A 117 3.71 13.68 20.02
N TYR A 118 4.39 13.03 20.97
CA TYR A 118 5.25 13.70 21.95
C TYR A 118 6.74 13.41 21.77
N CYS A 119 7.12 12.32 21.11
CA CYS A 119 8.52 11.93 20.93
C CYS A 119 9.14 12.64 19.73
N GLN A 120 10.41 13.08 19.86
CA GLN A 120 11.18 13.70 18.77
C GLN A 120 12.37 12.82 18.32
N SER A 121 12.57 11.65 18.95
CA SER A 121 13.68 10.76 18.62
C SER A 121 13.34 9.89 17.41
N MET A 122 14.01 10.10 16.27
CA MET A 122 13.77 9.37 15.01
C MET A 122 13.77 7.84 15.16
N PRO A 123 14.73 7.19 15.86
CA PRO A 123 14.68 5.74 16.01
C PRO A 123 13.43 5.24 16.76
N ILE A 124 13.00 5.96 17.80
CA ILE A 124 11.78 5.61 18.56
C ILE A 124 10.54 5.82 17.71
N LEU A 125 10.47 6.93 16.97
CA LEU A 125 9.37 7.22 16.04
C LEU A 125 9.27 6.14 14.96
N ALA A 126 10.37 5.75 14.33
CA ALA A 126 10.40 4.73 13.29
C ALA A 126 9.90 3.37 13.80
N VAL A 127 10.36 2.94 15.00
CA VAL A 127 9.90 1.69 15.62
C VAL A 127 8.42 1.78 16.00
N ALA A 128 7.97 2.91 16.55
CA ALA A 128 6.57 3.11 16.89
C ALA A 128 5.66 3.08 15.64
N CYS A 129 6.06 3.72 14.56
CA CYS A 129 5.37 3.70 13.27
C CYS A 129 5.32 2.28 12.67
N PHE A 130 6.43 1.54 12.74
CA PHE A 130 6.50 0.15 12.29
C PHE A 130 5.51 -0.75 13.07
N ILE A 131 5.49 -0.65 14.38
CA ILE A 131 4.57 -1.41 15.25
C ILE A 131 3.11 -0.96 14.98
N ALA A 132 2.87 0.32 14.78
CA ALA A 132 1.56 0.84 14.40
C ALA A 132 1.08 0.24 13.08
N GLY A 133 1.96 0.10 12.08
CA GLY A 133 1.68 -0.57 10.82
C GLY A 133 1.26 -2.03 11.01
N MET A 134 1.97 -2.79 11.85
CA MET A 134 1.60 -4.18 12.19
C MET A 134 0.22 -4.25 12.85
N ALA A 135 -0.07 -3.36 13.79
CA ALA A 135 -1.36 -3.32 14.47
C ALA A 135 -2.50 -2.91 13.53
N LYS A 136 -2.26 -1.94 12.64
CA LYS A 136 -3.21 -1.48 11.62
C LYS A 136 -3.65 -2.63 10.71
N ILE A 137 -2.69 -3.38 10.15
CA ILE A 137 -3.04 -4.48 9.24
C ILE A 137 -3.73 -5.64 9.96
N GLN A 138 -3.37 -5.94 11.21
CA GLN A 138 -4.05 -6.97 12.00
C GLN A 138 -5.51 -6.61 12.24
N GLY A 139 -5.79 -5.39 12.68
CA GLY A 139 -7.16 -4.91 12.93
C GLY A 139 -7.99 -4.85 11.65
N THR A 140 -7.44 -4.30 10.57
CA THR A 140 -8.07 -4.26 9.25
C THR A 140 -8.40 -5.67 8.75
N PHE A 141 -7.44 -6.58 8.79
CA PHE A 141 -7.64 -7.95 8.31
C PHE A 141 -8.76 -8.68 9.08
N GLU A 142 -8.81 -8.51 10.41
CA GLU A 142 -9.86 -9.12 11.22
C GLU A 142 -11.25 -8.59 10.82
N CYS A 143 -11.39 -7.30 10.58
CA CYS A 143 -12.64 -6.70 10.10
C CYS A 143 -12.99 -7.18 8.68
N MET A 144 -12.04 -7.13 7.75
CA MET A 144 -12.25 -7.49 6.34
C MET A 144 -12.62 -8.96 6.15
N SER A 145 -12.04 -9.85 6.96
CA SER A 145 -12.40 -11.27 6.92
C SER A 145 -13.84 -11.55 7.37
N ASN A 146 -14.40 -10.69 8.23
CA ASN A 146 -15.79 -10.76 8.66
C ASN A 146 -16.73 -10.12 7.64
N ILE A 147 -16.33 -9.01 7.05
CA ILE A 147 -17.03 -8.35 5.93
C ILE A 147 -17.11 -9.30 4.73
N GLN A 148 -16.05 -10.10 4.46
CA GLN A 148 -16.06 -11.11 3.40
C GLN A 148 -17.21 -12.09 3.55
N LEU A 149 -17.47 -12.56 4.76
CA LEU A 149 -18.56 -13.51 5.02
C LEU A 149 -19.94 -12.90 4.73
N TRP A 150 -20.08 -11.60 4.86
CA TRP A 150 -21.32 -10.89 4.56
C TRP A 150 -21.49 -10.61 3.07
N ILE A 151 -20.46 -10.07 2.39
CA ILE A 151 -20.53 -9.72 0.96
C ILE A 151 -20.56 -10.99 0.10
N THR A 152 -19.69 -11.95 0.40
CA THR A 152 -19.53 -13.18 -0.39
C THR A 152 -19.58 -14.42 0.51
N PRO A 153 -20.78 -14.86 0.94
CA PRO A 153 -20.93 -16.07 1.78
C PRO A 153 -20.30 -17.32 1.14
N ARG A 154 -20.31 -17.40 -0.21
CA ARG A 154 -19.68 -18.47 -0.98
C ARG A 154 -18.17 -18.25 -1.22
N ARG A 155 -17.59 -17.18 -0.66
CA ARG A 155 -16.17 -16.79 -0.79
C ARG A 155 -15.72 -16.61 -2.24
N ASP A 156 -16.51 -15.87 -3.00
CA ASP A 156 -16.17 -15.44 -4.35
C ASP A 156 -15.18 -14.26 -4.27
N PHE A 157 -13.91 -14.57 -4.45
CA PHE A 157 -12.83 -13.58 -4.35
C PHE A 157 -12.81 -12.62 -5.54
N ALA A 158 -13.41 -12.98 -6.69
CA ALA A 158 -13.57 -12.09 -7.82
C ALA A 158 -14.52 -10.91 -7.53
N VAL A 159 -15.40 -11.06 -6.54
CA VAL A 159 -16.25 -9.97 -6.05
C VAL A 159 -15.63 -9.31 -4.81
N PHE A 160 -15.03 -10.11 -3.94
CA PHE A 160 -14.54 -9.62 -2.65
C PHE A 160 -13.39 -8.63 -2.80
N PHE A 161 -12.35 -8.95 -3.60
CA PHE A 161 -11.20 -8.05 -3.73
C PHE A 161 -11.53 -6.67 -4.31
N PRO A 162 -12.30 -6.54 -5.41
CA PRO A 162 -12.73 -5.23 -5.87
C PRO A 162 -13.51 -4.43 -4.81
N VAL A 163 -14.49 -5.06 -4.14
CA VAL A 163 -15.27 -4.36 -3.09
C VAL A 163 -14.40 -4.01 -1.87
N LEU A 164 -13.44 -4.86 -1.49
CA LEU A 164 -12.45 -4.57 -0.46
C LEU A 164 -11.68 -3.29 -0.80
N HIS A 165 -11.25 -3.14 -2.04
CA HIS A 165 -10.48 -1.98 -2.49
C HIS A 165 -11.28 -0.68 -2.44
N ILE A 166 -12.62 -0.69 -2.61
CA ILE A 166 -13.45 0.50 -2.37
C ILE A 166 -13.20 1.04 -0.96
N ILE A 167 -13.24 0.17 0.05
CA ILE A 167 -13.06 0.58 1.46
C ILE A 167 -11.62 1.04 1.70
N LEU A 168 -10.63 0.28 1.20
CA LEU A 168 -9.21 0.58 1.41
C LEU A 168 -8.80 1.90 0.75
N LEU A 169 -9.11 2.07 -0.53
CA LEU A 169 -8.68 3.23 -1.31
C LEU A 169 -9.38 4.51 -0.85
N THR A 170 -10.71 4.43 -0.56
CA THR A 170 -11.42 5.57 0.03
C THR A 170 -10.79 6.01 1.35
N ALA A 171 -10.36 5.07 2.18
CA ALA A 171 -9.76 5.40 3.46
C ALA A 171 -8.32 5.92 3.33
N ILE A 172 -7.54 5.44 2.36
CA ILE A 172 -6.17 5.93 2.12
C ILE A 172 -6.21 7.39 1.68
N GLU A 173 -6.89 7.70 0.59
CA GLU A 173 -7.00 9.07 0.08
C GLU A 173 -7.71 9.99 1.08
N GLY A 174 -8.82 9.51 1.67
CA GLY A 174 -9.56 10.26 2.68
C GLY A 174 -8.76 10.54 3.95
N SER A 175 -7.82 9.66 4.33
CA SER A 175 -6.96 9.90 5.50
C SER A 175 -5.90 10.97 5.23
N GLY A 176 -5.35 11.05 4.02
CA GLY A 176 -4.44 12.11 3.60
C GLY A 176 -5.15 13.47 3.62
N TRP A 177 -6.31 13.55 2.95
CA TRP A 177 -7.12 14.77 2.94
C TRP A 177 -7.52 15.23 4.35
N LEU A 178 -7.93 14.28 5.20
CA LEU A 178 -8.33 14.60 6.59
C LEU A 178 -7.14 15.11 7.42
N ALA A 179 -5.94 14.56 7.21
CA ALA A 179 -4.72 15.03 7.87
C ALA A 179 -4.36 16.45 7.44
N ALA A 180 -4.43 16.76 6.14
CA ALA A 180 -4.23 18.11 5.61
C ALA A 180 -5.30 19.09 6.15
N TRP A 181 -6.56 18.65 6.24
CA TRP A 181 -7.63 19.47 6.79
C TRP A 181 -7.39 19.83 8.27
N PHE A 182 -6.96 18.85 9.10
CA PHE A 182 -6.60 19.13 10.48
C PHE A 182 -5.36 20.04 10.58
N ALA A 183 -4.35 19.82 9.75
CA ALA A 183 -3.14 20.62 9.73
C ALA A 183 -3.44 22.09 9.37
N HIS A 184 -4.33 22.32 8.39
CA HIS A 184 -4.74 23.66 7.96
C HIS A 184 -5.57 24.40 9.01
N HIS A 185 -6.59 23.75 9.63
CA HIS A 185 -7.55 24.43 10.51
C HIS A 185 -7.11 24.46 11.98
N PHE A 186 -6.29 23.51 12.40
CA PHE A 186 -5.87 23.38 13.80
C PHE A 186 -4.34 23.16 13.89
N SER A 187 -3.93 21.89 13.90
CA SER A 187 -2.52 21.47 13.87
C SER A 187 -2.43 20.01 13.41
N TRP A 188 -1.29 19.61 12.88
CA TRP A 188 -1.06 18.23 12.43
C TRP A 188 -1.21 17.18 13.56
N GLN A 189 -0.95 17.56 14.82
CA GLN A 189 -1.11 16.70 15.98
C GLN A 189 -2.58 16.28 16.20
N MET A 190 -3.54 17.04 15.72
CA MET A 190 -4.96 16.72 15.87
C MET A 190 -5.34 15.43 15.14
N MET A 191 -4.60 15.04 14.11
CA MET A 191 -4.80 13.74 13.46
C MET A 191 -4.43 12.57 14.39
N HIS A 192 -3.40 12.72 15.24
CA HIS A 192 -3.09 11.72 16.27
C HIS A 192 -4.20 11.64 17.32
N VAL A 193 -4.73 12.79 17.76
CA VAL A 193 -5.86 12.85 18.69
C VAL A 193 -7.10 12.17 18.08
N PHE A 194 -7.39 12.45 16.80
CA PHE A 194 -8.47 11.80 16.06
C PHE A 194 -8.29 10.28 16.01
N THR A 195 -7.07 9.81 15.71
CA THR A 195 -6.76 8.37 15.68
C THR A 195 -6.95 7.74 17.06
N ILE A 196 -6.48 8.38 18.14
CA ILE A 196 -6.67 7.88 19.50
C ILE A 196 -8.17 7.84 19.86
N ALA A 197 -8.93 8.86 19.51
CA ALA A 197 -10.38 8.90 19.74
C ALA A 197 -11.12 7.79 18.98
N THR A 198 -10.81 7.59 17.71
CA THR A 198 -11.42 6.53 16.89
C THR A 198 -11.02 5.14 17.36
N MET A 199 -9.78 4.92 17.77
CA MET A 199 -9.32 3.63 18.34
C MET A 199 -9.95 3.38 19.72
N SER A 200 -10.14 4.39 20.55
CA SER A 200 -10.88 4.29 21.82
C SER A 200 -12.34 3.93 21.58
N PHE A 201 -12.97 4.50 20.56
CA PHE A 201 -14.31 4.12 20.12
C PHE A 201 -14.36 2.66 19.66
N VAL A 202 -13.36 2.19 18.90
CA VAL A 202 -13.24 0.77 18.51
C VAL A 202 -13.11 -0.12 19.75
N LEU A 203 -12.28 0.22 20.72
CA LEU A 203 -12.16 -0.53 21.97
C LEU A 203 -13.51 -0.65 22.69
N LEU A 204 -14.23 0.46 22.83
CA LEU A 204 -15.56 0.48 23.45
C LEU A 204 -16.55 -0.41 22.70
N THR A 205 -16.61 -0.30 21.37
CA THR A 205 -17.52 -1.11 20.54
C THR A 205 -17.20 -2.60 20.65
N GLN A 206 -15.92 -2.98 20.68
CA GLN A 206 -15.52 -4.39 20.82
C GLN A 206 -15.92 -4.97 22.19
N VAL A 207 -15.78 -4.22 23.28
CA VAL A 207 -16.14 -4.68 24.63
C VAL A 207 -17.67 -4.75 24.80
N VAL A 208 -18.39 -3.76 24.28
CA VAL A 208 -19.86 -3.64 24.45
C VAL A 208 -20.61 -4.56 23.49
N LEU A 209 -20.27 -4.58 22.20
CA LEU A 209 -21.08 -5.24 21.15
C LEU A 209 -20.59 -6.65 20.78
N CYS A 210 -19.29 -6.90 20.89
CA CYS A 210 -18.70 -8.17 20.48
C CYS A 210 -18.57 -9.16 21.63
N ARG A 211 -18.50 -10.43 21.27
CA ARG A 211 -18.16 -11.53 22.17
C ARG A 211 -16.88 -12.21 21.69
N PRO A 212 -16.06 -12.78 22.58
CA PRO A 212 -14.87 -13.51 22.18
C PRO A 212 -15.27 -14.75 21.36
N PHE A 213 -14.84 -14.77 20.11
CA PHE A 213 -15.06 -15.89 19.19
C PHE A 213 -13.73 -16.30 18.55
N CYS A 214 -13.45 -17.58 18.54
CA CYS A 214 -12.31 -18.16 17.81
C CYS A 214 -12.85 -19.05 16.69
N PRO A 215 -12.39 -18.85 15.43
CA PRO A 215 -12.92 -19.62 14.29
C PRO A 215 -12.65 -21.12 14.33
N MET A 216 -11.66 -21.56 15.12
CA MET A 216 -11.32 -22.99 15.26
C MET A 216 -11.58 -23.53 16.67
N PRO A 217 -12.07 -24.78 16.79
CA PRO A 217 -12.26 -25.43 18.09
C PRO A 217 -10.93 -25.69 18.83
N HIS A 218 -9.86 -25.92 18.08
CA HIS A 218 -8.50 -26.07 18.62
C HIS A 218 -7.62 -24.93 18.12
N ARG A 219 -7.04 -24.17 19.06
CA ARG A 219 -6.17 -23.05 18.78
C ARG A 219 -4.88 -23.50 18.10
N LEU A 220 -4.49 -22.88 16.99
CA LEU A 220 -3.24 -23.16 16.31
C LEU A 220 -2.04 -22.84 17.19
N SER A 221 -1.01 -23.70 17.15
CA SER A 221 0.25 -23.45 17.85
C SER A 221 1.07 -22.39 17.13
N LEU A 222 1.65 -21.45 17.90
CA LEU A 222 2.60 -20.46 17.39
C LEU A 222 3.99 -21.05 17.14
N LYS A 223 4.29 -22.28 17.65
CA LYS A 223 5.60 -22.95 17.48
C LYS A 223 5.99 -23.22 16.01
N GLY A 224 5.04 -23.17 15.08
CA GLY A 224 5.31 -23.27 13.64
C GLY A 224 5.57 -21.93 12.95
N MET A 225 5.76 -20.82 13.68
CA MET A 225 6.11 -19.51 13.12
C MET A 225 7.61 -19.26 13.30
N ASP A 226 8.23 -18.74 12.26
CA ASP A 226 9.63 -18.29 12.31
C ASP A 226 9.69 -16.85 12.84
N PHE A 227 9.57 -16.67 14.16
CA PHE A 227 9.69 -15.36 14.80
C PHE A 227 11.06 -14.73 14.59
N GLN A 228 12.13 -15.53 14.63
CA GLN A 228 13.48 -15.01 14.41
C GLN A 228 13.67 -14.56 12.96
N GLY A 229 13.17 -15.35 12.00
CA GLY A 229 13.12 -14.94 10.60
C GLY A 229 12.29 -13.67 10.41
N GLY A 230 11.16 -13.55 11.11
CA GLY A 230 10.35 -12.33 11.14
C GLY A 230 11.15 -11.11 11.64
N ILE A 231 11.92 -11.23 12.73
CA ILE A 231 12.77 -10.14 13.24
C ILE A 231 13.85 -9.74 12.22
N VAL A 232 14.48 -10.72 11.55
CA VAL A 232 15.47 -10.44 10.50
C VAL A 232 14.83 -9.68 9.33
N VAL A 233 13.63 -10.10 8.91
CA VAL A 233 12.88 -9.40 7.85
C VAL A 233 12.48 -7.99 8.28
N CYS A 234 12.03 -7.79 9.53
CA CYS A 234 11.75 -6.47 10.09
C CYS A 234 12.97 -5.55 10.03
N GLY A 235 14.13 -6.04 10.49
CA GLY A 235 15.38 -5.29 10.44
C GLY A 235 15.79 -4.96 9.01
N LEU A 236 15.72 -5.95 8.11
CA LEU A 236 16.05 -5.77 6.69
C LEU A 236 15.17 -4.71 6.03
N THR A 237 13.85 -4.78 6.22
CA THR A 237 12.91 -3.83 5.62
C THR A 237 13.13 -2.40 6.13
N LEU A 238 13.35 -2.20 7.42
CA LEU A 238 13.64 -0.89 7.99
C LEU A 238 14.96 -0.32 7.47
N VAL A 239 16.02 -1.13 7.43
CA VAL A 239 17.33 -0.70 6.91
C VAL A 239 17.24 -0.34 5.42
N LEU A 240 16.56 -1.16 4.61
CA LEU A 240 16.35 -0.86 3.19
C LEU A 240 15.52 0.42 3.00
N SER A 241 14.44 0.62 3.78
CA SER A 241 13.66 1.86 3.71
C SER A 241 14.52 3.09 4.03
N TYR A 242 15.40 2.99 5.05
CA TYR A 242 16.33 4.07 5.37
C TYR A 242 17.30 4.36 4.22
N ILE A 243 17.97 3.32 3.68
CA ILE A 243 18.94 3.48 2.59
C ILE A 243 18.31 4.16 1.39
N VAL A 244 17.08 3.77 1.05
CA VAL A 244 16.42 4.26 -0.16
C VAL A 244 15.90 5.69 0.00
N VAL A 245 15.33 6.01 1.17
CA VAL A 245 14.79 7.36 1.44
C VAL A 245 15.90 8.40 1.59
N TYR A 246 16.97 8.07 2.31
CA TYR A 246 18.07 8.99 2.54
C TYR A 246 19.19 8.88 1.49
N GLY A 247 19.07 7.98 0.51
CA GLY A 247 20.11 7.68 -0.46
C GLY A 247 20.57 8.91 -1.24
N ASP A 248 19.63 9.63 -1.85
CA ASP A 248 19.91 10.84 -2.63
C ASP A 248 20.49 11.96 -1.74
N TYR A 249 19.84 12.25 -0.62
CA TYR A 249 20.28 13.24 0.36
C TYR A 249 21.70 13.00 0.89
N LEU A 250 22.07 11.76 1.13
CA LEU A 250 23.39 11.35 1.63
C LEU A 250 24.38 10.96 0.51
N MET A 251 24.07 11.22 -0.76
CA MET A 251 24.90 10.89 -1.92
C MET A 251 25.24 9.38 -2.01
N TRP A 252 24.27 8.54 -1.70
CA TRP A 252 24.36 7.07 -1.84
C TRP A 252 25.61 6.49 -1.17
N LEU A 253 26.42 5.71 -1.91
CA LEU A 253 27.58 5.00 -1.38
C LEU A 253 28.77 5.90 -1.01
N ASP A 254 28.73 7.21 -1.28
CA ASP A 254 29.78 8.13 -0.85
C ASP A 254 29.73 8.40 0.66
N SER A 255 28.53 8.27 1.26
CA SER A 255 28.36 8.36 2.70
C SER A 255 28.80 7.09 3.42
N LEU A 256 29.64 7.25 4.47
CA LEU A 256 30.02 6.14 5.34
C LEU A 256 28.80 5.48 6.01
N ARG A 257 27.78 6.28 6.37
CA ARG A 257 26.56 5.80 7.00
C ARG A 257 25.79 4.84 6.07
N ILE A 258 25.57 5.24 4.81
CA ILE A 258 24.90 4.38 3.83
C ILE A 258 25.71 3.12 3.53
N ARG A 259 27.05 3.21 3.42
CA ARG A 259 27.90 2.02 3.24
C ARG A 259 27.78 1.00 4.35
N ILE A 260 27.78 1.45 5.62
CA ILE A 260 27.61 0.57 6.78
C ILE A 260 26.21 -0.07 6.74
N LEU A 261 25.16 0.71 6.51
CA LEU A 261 23.78 0.18 6.45
C LEU A 261 23.61 -0.79 5.28
N THR A 262 24.22 -0.55 4.13
CA THR A 262 24.22 -1.47 2.99
C THR A 262 24.91 -2.80 3.37
N GLY A 263 26.03 -2.75 4.08
CA GLY A 263 26.69 -3.94 4.61
C GLY A 263 25.78 -4.72 5.57
N ILE A 264 25.08 -4.02 6.48
CA ILE A 264 24.09 -4.62 7.39
C ILE A 264 22.92 -5.23 6.59
N ALA A 265 22.41 -4.54 5.57
CA ALA A 265 21.33 -5.06 4.72
C ALA A 265 21.74 -6.35 4.00
N ILE A 266 22.94 -6.40 3.43
CA ILE A 266 23.49 -7.60 2.77
C ILE A 266 23.63 -8.75 3.78
N MET A 267 24.11 -8.48 4.99
CA MET A 267 24.23 -9.48 6.06
C MET A 267 22.84 -10.02 6.45
N LEU A 268 21.87 -9.15 6.71
CA LEU A 268 20.50 -9.55 7.07
C LEU A 268 19.82 -10.33 5.94
N PHE A 269 20.03 -9.93 4.69
CA PHE A 269 19.54 -10.64 3.52
C PHE A 269 20.16 -12.04 3.41
N GLY A 270 21.48 -12.17 3.65
CA GLY A 270 22.16 -13.46 3.70
C GLY A 270 21.60 -14.38 4.80
N ILE A 271 21.36 -13.84 6.00
CA ILE A 271 20.72 -14.57 7.11
C ILE A 271 19.30 -15.01 6.72
N MET A 272 18.53 -14.13 6.09
CA MET A 272 17.19 -14.45 5.59
C MET A 272 17.24 -15.61 4.60
N LEU A 273 18.11 -15.56 3.59
CA LEU A 273 18.27 -16.63 2.60
C LEU A 273 18.69 -17.95 3.24
N TYR A 274 19.66 -17.91 4.15
CA TYR A 274 20.08 -19.11 4.91
C TYR A 274 18.90 -19.75 5.66
N ARG A 275 18.07 -18.95 6.33
CA ARG A 275 16.90 -19.43 7.06
C ARG A 275 15.81 -19.99 6.13
N LEU A 276 15.60 -19.37 4.96
CA LEU A 276 14.64 -19.87 3.95
C LEU A 276 14.97 -21.30 3.49
N HIS A 277 16.27 -21.66 3.43
CA HIS A 277 16.70 -22.99 3.01
C HIS A 277 16.78 -24.02 4.16
N THR A 278 17.16 -23.57 5.36
CA THR A 278 17.52 -24.48 6.46
C THR A 278 16.35 -24.70 7.43
N TYR A 279 15.45 -23.71 7.58
CA TYR A 279 14.42 -23.80 8.59
C TYR A 279 13.20 -24.58 8.11
N ARG A 280 12.63 -25.44 8.96
CA ARG A 280 11.49 -26.33 8.61
C ARG A 280 10.21 -25.54 8.29
N TYR A 281 10.01 -24.38 8.91
CA TYR A 281 8.85 -23.50 8.71
C TYR A 281 9.36 -22.09 8.49
N PRO A 282 9.90 -21.79 7.29
CA PRO A 282 10.48 -20.49 7.01
C PRO A 282 9.40 -19.41 6.97
N TYR A 283 9.82 -18.15 7.13
CA TYR A 283 8.93 -16.99 7.08
C TYR A 283 8.16 -16.89 5.77
N VAL A 284 8.80 -17.23 4.66
CA VAL A 284 8.19 -17.42 3.34
C VAL A 284 8.61 -18.78 2.79
N GLU A 285 7.68 -19.58 2.31
CA GLU A 285 8.00 -20.87 1.70
C GLU A 285 8.53 -20.70 0.27
N LEU A 286 9.70 -21.26 -0.05
CA LEU A 286 10.24 -21.27 -1.42
C LEU A 286 9.31 -21.95 -2.43
N SER A 287 8.49 -22.91 -1.97
CA SER A 287 7.45 -23.57 -2.78
C SER A 287 6.45 -22.58 -3.42
N LEU A 288 6.30 -21.37 -2.87
CA LEU A 288 5.51 -20.29 -3.43
C LEU A 288 6.00 -19.89 -4.83
N PHE A 289 7.31 -19.72 -4.98
CA PHE A 289 7.93 -19.26 -6.24
C PHE A 289 7.99 -20.36 -7.31
N THR A 290 7.83 -21.63 -6.93
CA THR A 290 7.74 -22.73 -7.91
C THR A 290 6.35 -22.87 -8.54
N ARG A 291 5.34 -22.13 -8.04
CA ARG A 291 4.00 -22.11 -8.61
C ARG A 291 3.99 -21.35 -9.93
N ARG A 292 3.42 -21.97 -10.97
CA ARG A 292 3.49 -21.56 -12.38
C ARG A 292 3.16 -20.09 -12.63
N ASN A 293 2.17 -19.53 -11.92
CA ASN A 293 1.66 -18.18 -12.19
C ASN A 293 2.13 -17.14 -11.17
N VAL A 294 2.75 -17.52 -10.05
CA VAL A 294 3.12 -16.58 -8.98
C VAL A 294 4.22 -15.64 -9.45
N VAL A 295 5.31 -16.17 -10.01
CA VAL A 295 6.43 -15.35 -10.49
C VAL A 295 6.00 -14.36 -11.59
N PRO A 296 5.25 -14.76 -12.63
CA PRO A 296 4.72 -13.81 -13.61
C PRO A 296 3.86 -12.69 -13.00
N ILE A 297 3.00 -13.01 -12.01
CA ILE A 297 2.18 -12.01 -11.33
C ILE A 297 3.05 -11.04 -10.56
N LEU A 298 4.07 -11.51 -9.84
CA LEU A 298 5.01 -10.64 -9.11
C LEU A 298 5.83 -9.76 -10.05
N ILE A 299 6.22 -10.26 -11.23
CA ILE A 299 6.90 -9.46 -12.26
C ILE A 299 5.98 -8.35 -12.77
N VAL A 300 4.70 -8.65 -13.04
CA VAL A 300 3.73 -7.62 -13.45
C VAL A 300 3.55 -6.59 -12.34
N THR A 301 3.43 -7.04 -11.09
CA THR A 301 3.37 -6.14 -9.93
C THR A 301 4.59 -5.23 -9.89
N PHE A 302 5.80 -5.77 -10.02
CA PHE A 302 7.03 -4.99 -10.02
C PHE A 302 7.02 -3.87 -11.09
N PHE A 303 6.66 -4.18 -12.33
CA PHE A 303 6.62 -3.18 -13.40
C PHE A 303 5.48 -2.17 -13.22
N ALA A 304 4.33 -2.60 -12.69
CA ALA A 304 3.22 -1.71 -12.38
C ALA A 304 3.60 -0.71 -11.28
N GLU A 305 4.20 -1.21 -10.19
CA GLU A 305 4.61 -0.38 -9.06
C GLU A 305 5.76 0.57 -9.42
N LEU A 306 6.65 0.15 -10.31
CA LEU A 306 7.68 1.04 -10.84
C LEU A 306 7.07 2.20 -11.64
N ALA A 307 6.04 1.94 -12.46
CA ALA A 307 5.33 3.00 -13.18
C ALA A 307 4.63 3.96 -12.21
N PHE A 308 3.90 3.45 -11.22
CA PHE A 308 3.22 4.27 -10.21
C PHE A 308 4.19 5.06 -9.31
N GLY A 309 5.38 4.54 -9.03
CA GLY A 309 6.42 5.27 -8.30
C GLY A 309 6.88 6.53 -9.03
N ALA A 310 7.01 6.48 -10.37
CA ALA A 310 7.31 7.65 -11.20
C ALA A 310 6.23 8.72 -11.08
N GLU A 311 4.98 8.31 -11.18
CA GLU A 311 3.83 9.19 -11.14
C GLU A 311 3.76 9.94 -9.83
N HIS A 312 3.79 9.22 -8.72
CA HIS A 312 3.71 9.81 -7.38
C HIS A 312 4.83 10.79 -7.10
N THR A 313 6.08 10.45 -7.43
CA THR A 313 7.23 11.32 -7.18
C THR A 313 7.20 12.58 -8.05
N MET A 314 6.85 12.47 -9.35
CA MET A 314 6.79 13.62 -10.24
C MET A 314 5.62 14.56 -9.92
N GLU A 315 4.47 14.04 -9.51
CA GLU A 315 3.36 14.87 -9.05
C GLU A 315 3.70 15.62 -7.76
N GLU A 316 4.38 14.96 -6.81
CA GLU A 316 4.80 15.60 -5.56
C GLU A 316 5.76 16.74 -5.84
N ILE A 317 6.77 16.55 -6.68
CA ILE A 317 7.70 17.62 -7.09
C ILE A 317 6.95 18.74 -7.81
N LEU A 318 6.03 18.41 -8.72
CA LEU A 318 5.24 19.40 -9.45
C LEU A 318 4.41 20.27 -8.51
N TYR A 319 3.67 19.65 -7.59
CA TYR A 319 2.73 20.39 -6.74
C TYR A 319 3.43 21.12 -5.58
N SER A 320 4.46 20.52 -4.99
CA SER A 320 5.14 21.10 -3.82
C SER A 320 6.25 22.08 -4.20
N GLU A 321 7.07 21.76 -5.21
CA GLU A 321 8.26 22.57 -5.52
C GLU A 321 8.02 23.54 -6.70
N VAL A 322 7.27 23.11 -7.73
CA VAL A 322 7.04 23.93 -8.93
C VAL A 322 5.84 24.86 -8.74
N ILE A 323 4.65 24.30 -8.46
CA ILE A 323 3.42 25.10 -8.31
C ILE A 323 3.29 25.69 -6.92
N ARG A 324 3.90 25.04 -5.91
CA ARG A 324 3.87 25.41 -4.49
C ARG A 324 2.45 25.49 -3.92
N LEU A 325 1.68 24.42 -4.17
CA LEU A 325 0.33 24.32 -3.63
C LEU A 325 0.36 24.13 -2.13
N GLU A 326 -0.59 24.75 -1.47
CA GLU A 326 -0.90 24.44 -0.07
C GLU A 326 -1.36 22.99 0.09
N GLU A 327 -0.97 22.32 1.18
CA GLU A 327 -1.27 20.89 1.45
C GLU A 327 -2.75 20.54 1.27
N LEU A 328 -3.67 21.35 1.80
CA LEU A 328 -5.11 21.08 1.67
C LEU A 328 -5.58 21.15 0.22
N THR A 329 -5.05 22.07 -0.57
CA THR A 329 -5.35 22.19 -2.00
C THR A 329 -4.78 21.01 -2.77
N LYS A 330 -3.55 20.59 -2.48
CA LYS A 330 -2.90 19.42 -3.05
C LYS A 330 -3.71 18.14 -2.78
N GLU A 331 -4.03 17.87 -1.54
CA GLU A 331 -4.82 16.70 -1.14
C GLU A 331 -6.24 16.74 -1.72
N SER A 332 -6.82 17.92 -1.88
CA SER A 332 -8.13 18.07 -2.54
C SER A 332 -8.07 17.74 -4.04
N GLN A 333 -6.93 17.96 -4.71
CA GLN A 333 -6.74 17.49 -6.09
C GLN A 333 -6.64 15.96 -6.13
N TYR A 334 -5.94 15.34 -5.19
CA TYR A 334 -5.83 13.88 -5.14
C TYR A 334 -7.18 13.18 -4.93
N MET A 335 -8.19 13.84 -4.37
CA MET A 335 -9.54 13.27 -4.26
C MET A 335 -10.16 12.90 -5.62
N TRP A 336 -9.70 13.48 -6.74
CA TRP A 336 -10.13 13.06 -8.10
C TRP A 336 -9.65 11.65 -8.47
N VAL A 337 -8.59 11.16 -7.82
CA VAL A 337 -8.15 9.76 -7.92
C VAL A 337 -9.28 8.80 -7.58
N LEU A 338 -10.07 9.10 -6.52
CA LEU A 338 -11.17 8.24 -6.06
C LEU A 338 -12.24 8.02 -7.12
N LEU A 339 -12.57 9.04 -7.92
CA LEU A 339 -13.52 8.86 -9.01
C LEU A 339 -13.01 7.86 -10.04
N GLY A 340 -11.72 7.96 -10.42
CA GLY A 340 -11.08 7.00 -11.30
C GLY A 340 -11.06 5.59 -10.69
N MET A 341 -10.72 5.50 -9.41
CA MET A 341 -10.69 4.23 -8.68
C MET A 341 -12.06 3.54 -8.65
N TYR A 342 -13.13 4.26 -8.39
CA TYR A 342 -14.47 3.66 -8.38
C TYR A 342 -14.87 3.12 -9.75
N VAL A 343 -14.58 3.86 -10.82
CA VAL A 343 -14.85 3.41 -12.20
C VAL A 343 -14.00 2.19 -12.55
N GLY A 344 -12.71 2.19 -12.17
CA GLY A 344 -11.81 1.06 -12.36
C GLY A 344 -12.27 -0.21 -11.63
N ILE A 345 -12.72 -0.08 -10.38
CA ILE A 345 -13.27 -1.21 -9.60
C ILE A 345 -14.56 -1.77 -10.23
N LEU A 346 -15.43 -0.92 -10.75
CA LEU A 346 -16.63 -1.37 -11.47
C LEU A 346 -16.26 -2.15 -12.73
N LEU A 347 -15.26 -1.70 -13.48
CA LEU A 347 -14.73 -2.44 -14.63
C LEU A 347 -14.15 -3.79 -14.22
N ASP A 348 -13.40 -3.83 -13.11
CA ASP A 348 -12.82 -5.05 -12.56
C ASP A 348 -13.89 -6.08 -12.19
N LEU A 349 -14.93 -5.63 -11.47
CA LEU A 349 -16.09 -6.47 -11.13
C LEU A 349 -16.78 -7.02 -12.38
N TYR A 350 -17.00 -6.16 -13.38
CA TYR A 350 -17.63 -6.57 -14.63
C TYR A 350 -16.76 -7.58 -15.39
N TRP A 351 -15.46 -7.33 -15.48
CA TRP A 351 -14.52 -8.19 -16.19
C TRP A 351 -14.34 -9.57 -15.54
N LEU A 352 -14.09 -9.59 -14.24
CA LEU A 352 -13.80 -10.82 -13.51
C LEU A 352 -15.05 -11.67 -13.25
N LYS A 353 -16.21 -11.03 -13.00
CA LYS A 353 -17.43 -11.74 -12.61
C LYS A 353 -18.35 -12.02 -13.77
N VAL A 354 -18.57 -11.07 -14.66
CA VAL A 354 -19.54 -11.15 -15.75
C VAL A 354 -18.89 -11.71 -17.01
N MET A 355 -17.89 -11.04 -17.54
CA MET A 355 -17.23 -11.41 -18.80
C MET A 355 -16.31 -12.62 -18.64
N LYS A 356 -15.62 -12.76 -17.52
CA LYS A 356 -14.64 -13.84 -17.23
C LYS A 356 -13.55 -13.94 -18.32
N TRP A 357 -13.15 -12.81 -18.87
CA TRP A 357 -12.13 -12.73 -19.90
C TRP A 357 -10.72 -12.91 -19.31
N LYS A 358 -9.70 -13.06 -20.20
CA LYS A 358 -8.31 -13.20 -19.80
C LYS A 358 -7.87 -11.96 -19.01
N ILE A 359 -7.35 -12.15 -17.79
CA ILE A 359 -6.91 -11.07 -16.90
C ILE A 359 -5.78 -10.23 -17.50
N TRP A 360 -4.91 -10.83 -18.32
CA TRP A 360 -3.81 -10.14 -18.96
C TRP A 360 -4.27 -8.99 -19.89
N LYS A 361 -5.43 -9.15 -20.53
CA LYS A 361 -6.01 -8.06 -21.35
C LYS A 361 -6.49 -6.89 -20.49
N LEU A 362 -6.95 -7.19 -19.28
CA LEU A 362 -7.33 -6.16 -18.30
C LEU A 362 -6.10 -5.34 -17.86
N PHE A 363 -4.96 -6.01 -17.63
CA PHE A 363 -3.69 -5.32 -17.35
C PHE A 363 -3.26 -4.42 -18.51
N GLY A 364 -3.45 -4.87 -19.76
CA GLY A 364 -3.19 -4.04 -20.93
C GLY A 364 -4.02 -2.75 -20.95
N ILE A 365 -5.29 -2.81 -20.56
CA ILE A 365 -6.16 -1.62 -20.45
C ILE A 365 -5.63 -0.66 -19.37
N ALA A 366 -5.19 -1.19 -18.23
CA ALA A 366 -4.61 -0.38 -17.17
C ALA A 366 -3.33 0.34 -17.63
N PHE A 367 -2.41 -0.36 -18.31
CA PHE A 367 -1.19 0.26 -18.86
C PHE A 367 -1.47 1.29 -19.97
N ILE A 368 -2.52 1.10 -20.77
CA ILE A 368 -2.99 2.15 -21.69
C ILE A 368 -3.44 3.38 -20.90
N SER A 369 -4.16 3.20 -19.79
CA SER A 369 -4.60 4.32 -18.97
C SER A 369 -3.42 5.08 -18.36
N ILE A 370 -2.37 4.37 -17.90
CA ILE A 370 -1.12 4.99 -17.43
C ILE A 370 -0.45 5.78 -18.57
N THR A 371 -0.42 5.21 -19.79
CA THR A 371 0.13 5.92 -20.96
C THR A 371 -0.62 7.22 -21.22
N PHE A 372 -1.94 7.19 -21.22
CA PHE A 372 -2.75 8.40 -21.41
C PHE A 372 -2.58 9.41 -20.28
N TYR A 373 -2.49 8.95 -19.03
CA TYR A 373 -2.14 9.80 -17.90
C TYR A 373 -0.81 10.53 -18.14
N ALA A 374 0.24 9.78 -18.44
CA ALA A 374 1.58 10.35 -18.66
C ALA A 374 1.61 11.30 -19.88
N MET A 375 0.87 10.99 -20.94
CA MET A 375 0.71 11.87 -22.10
C MET A 375 0.01 13.18 -21.72
N LEU A 376 -1.08 13.12 -20.95
CA LEU A 376 -1.77 14.33 -20.48
C LEU A 376 -0.81 15.17 -19.61
N MET A 377 -0.12 14.57 -18.65
CA MET A 377 0.87 15.28 -17.83
C MET A 377 1.95 15.92 -18.70
N TYR A 378 2.51 15.19 -19.68
CA TYR A 378 3.55 15.69 -20.57
C TYR A 378 3.10 16.92 -21.41
N PHE A 379 1.88 16.89 -21.95
CA PHE A 379 1.40 17.95 -22.85
C PHE A 379 0.75 19.13 -22.11
N THR A 380 0.18 18.92 -20.92
CA THR A 380 -0.47 19.99 -20.15
C THR A 380 0.49 20.78 -19.25
N LEU A 381 1.68 20.25 -18.98
CA LEU A 381 2.70 20.98 -18.24
C LEU A 381 3.12 22.23 -19.00
N ASP A 382 2.79 23.42 -18.46
CA ASP A 382 3.13 24.72 -19.02
C ASP A 382 3.39 25.73 -17.87
N MET A 383 4.05 26.86 -18.17
CA MET A 383 4.35 27.91 -17.19
C MET A 383 3.09 28.54 -16.56
N ASN A 384 1.99 28.59 -17.32
CA ASN A 384 0.69 29.07 -16.84
C ASN A 384 -0.21 27.92 -16.40
N VAL A 385 0.13 27.32 -15.27
CA VAL A 385 -0.55 26.11 -14.78
C VAL A 385 -1.96 26.41 -14.28
N ASN A 386 -2.97 25.84 -14.94
CA ASN A 386 -4.30 25.71 -14.36
C ASN A 386 -4.43 24.32 -13.73
N ILE A 387 -4.53 24.27 -12.41
CA ILE A 387 -4.64 23.01 -11.63
C ILE A 387 -5.80 22.13 -12.11
N GLU A 388 -6.88 22.72 -12.62
CA GLU A 388 -8.05 21.97 -13.09
C GLU A 388 -7.75 21.08 -14.31
N GLN A 389 -6.73 21.40 -15.10
CA GLN A 389 -6.34 20.62 -16.27
C GLN A 389 -5.78 19.24 -15.90
N TYR A 390 -5.22 19.09 -14.70
CA TYR A 390 -4.68 17.82 -14.24
C TYR A 390 -5.73 16.85 -13.70
N ARG A 391 -6.97 17.27 -13.45
CA ARG A 391 -8.04 16.42 -12.87
C ARG A 391 -8.28 15.15 -13.68
N LEU A 392 -8.28 15.28 -15.03
CA LEU A 392 -8.47 14.11 -15.91
C LEU A 392 -7.27 13.16 -15.85
N ALA A 393 -6.04 13.68 -15.77
CA ALA A 393 -4.85 12.86 -15.62
C ALA A 393 -4.92 12.08 -14.29
N ILE A 394 -5.17 12.76 -13.17
CA ILE A 394 -5.32 12.16 -11.83
C ILE A 394 -6.42 11.09 -11.83
N PHE A 395 -7.56 11.33 -12.48
CA PHE A 395 -8.61 10.34 -12.64
C PHE A 395 -8.11 9.07 -13.37
N LEU A 396 -7.36 9.21 -14.47
CA LEU A 396 -6.83 8.07 -15.25
C LEU A 396 -5.80 7.26 -14.45
N ARG A 397 -4.99 7.91 -13.62
CA ARG A 397 -4.09 7.25 -12.68
C ARG A 397 -4.86 6.36 -11.69
N GLY A 398 -5.87 6.94 -11.05
CA GLY A 398 -6.74 6.20 -10.12
C GLY A 398 -7.45 5.03 -10.78
N PHE A 399 -7.94 5.22 -12.01
CA PHE A 399 -8.56 4.17 -12.81
C PHE A 399 -7.59 3.01 -13.08
N ALA A 400 -6.36 3.29 -13.50
CA ALA A 400 -5.35 2.27 -13.77
C ALA A 400 -4.97 1.48 -12.51
N TYR A 401 -4.73 2.18 -11.40
CA TYR A 401 -4.39 1.57 -10.11
C TYR A 401 -5.49 0.62 -9.62
N ALA A 402 -6.74 1.07 -9.70
CA ALA A 402 -7.90 0.32 -9.23
C ALA A 402 -8.23 -0.91 -10.09
N ILE A 403 -7.76 -0.97 -11.32
CA ILE A 403 -7.82 -2.17 -12.16
C ILE A 403 -6.71 -3.15 -11.77
N LEU A 404 -5.46 -2.66 -11.60
CA LEU A 404 -4.32 -3.54 -11.40
C LEU A 404 -4.32 -4.19 -10.02
N SER A 405 -4.51 -3.44 -8.95
CA SER A 405 -4.33 -3.92 -7.58
C SER A 405 -5.28 -5.05 -7.18
N PRO A 406 -6.63 -4.95 -7.31
CA PRO A 406 -7.52 -6.05 -6.98
C PRO A 406 -7.39 -7.24 -7.92
N ALA A 407 -7.14 -7.00 -9.22
CA ALA A 407 -6.97 -8.06 -10.20
C ALA A 407 -5.69 -8.87 -9.96
N LEU A 408 -4.58 -8.24 -9.61
CA LEU A 408 -3.33 -8.91 -9.23
C LEU A 408 -3.50 -9.72 -7.93
N MET A 409 -4.17 -9.16 -6.92
CA MET A 409 -4.49 -9.90 -5.69
C MET A 409 -5.38 -11.12 -5.96
N TRP A 410 -6.38 -10.97 -6.83
CA TRP A 410 -7.23 -12.10 -7.25
C TRP A 410 -6.40 -13.16 -7.97
N ALA A 411 -5.56 -12.77 -8.92
CA ALA A 411 -4.71 -13.70 -9.67
C ALA A 411 -3.72 -14.44 -8.76
N LEU A 412 -3.12 -13.76 -7.79
CA LEU A 412 -2.25 -14.36 -6.79
C LEU A 412 -3.01 -15.38 -5.94
N ASN A 413 -4.21 -15.01 -5.47
CA ASN A 413 -5.07 -15.90 -4.70
C ASN A 413 -5.47 -17.17 -5.46
N GLU A 414 -5.76 -17.07 -6.77
CA GLU A 414 -6.09 -18.22 -7.61
C GLU A 414 -4.86 -19.07 -7.95
N SER A 415 -3.66 -18.55 -7.83
CA SER A 415 -2.41 -19.25 -8.20
C SER A 415 -1.83 -20.11 -7.07
N VAL A 416 -2.32 -19.96 -5.84
CA VAL A 416 -1.80 -20.68 -4.66
C VAL A 416 -2.83 -21.64 -4.07
N PRO A 417 -2.40 -22.84 -3.57
CA PRO A 417 -3.30 -23.86 -3.08
C PRO A 417 -3.84 -23.60 -1.68
N SER A 418 -3.15 -22.81 -0.87
CA SER A 418 -3.49 -22.61 0.53
C SER A 418 -3.58 -21.13 0.91
N LEU A 419 -4.39 -20.81 1.93
CA LEU A 419 -4.52 -19.47 2.44
C LEU A 419 -3.22 -19.00 3.13
N GLU A 420 -2.47 -19.91 3.75
CA GLU A 420 -1.16 -19.59 4.36
C GLU A 420 -0.16 -19.15 3.28
N GLN A 421 -0.07 -19.89 2.15
CA GLN A 421 0.75 -19.47 1.01
C GLN A 421 0.25 -18.17 0.35
N PHE A 422 -1.06 -17.91 0.37
CA PHE A 422 -1.60 -16.64 -0.10
C PHE A 422 -1.10 -15.47 0.75
N PHE A 423 -1.09 -15.58 2.07
CA PHE A 423 -0.54 -14.52 2.93
C PHE A 423 0.97 -14.34 2.79
N MET A 424 1.72 -15.43 2.55
CA MET A 424 3.13 -15.31 2.18
C MET A 424 3.30 -14.61 0.83
N GLY A 425 2.44 -14.90 -0.14
CA GLY A 425 2.40 -14.21 -1.44
C GLY A 425 2.02 -12.74 -1.30
N LEU A 426 1.05 -12.41 -0.45
CA LEU A 426 0.70 -11.03 -0.13
C LEU A 426 1.84 -10.27 0.54
N PHE A 427 2.65 -10.91 1.37
CA PHE A 427 3.86 -10.30 1.91
C PHE A 427 4.80 -9.85 0.78
N VAL A 428 5.13 -10.75 -0.16
CA VAL A 428 6.01 -10.41 -1.29
C VAL A 428 5.38 -9.33 -2.18
N PHE A 429 4.08 -9.45 -2.46
CA PHE A 429 3.32 -8.45 -3.22
C PHE A 429 3.38 -7.07 -2.57
N ASN A 430 3.13 -6.99 -1.26
CA ASN A 430 3.16 -5.71 -0.54
C ASN A 430 4.59 -5.16 -0.36
N ILE A 431 5.61 -6.02 -0.27
CA ILE A 431 7.00 -5.55 -0.31
C ILE A 431 7.29 -4.89 -1.66
N LEU A 432 6.88 -5.49 -2.77
CA LEU A 432 7.05 -4.88 -4.10
C LEU A 432 6.29 -3.56 -4.19
N HIS A 433 5.01 -3.54 -3.81
CA HIS A 433 4.19 -2.33 -3.79
C HIS A 433 4.82 -1.23 -2.95
N MET A 434 5.14 -1.51 -1.70
CA MET A 434 5.65 -0.52 -0.77
C MET A 434 7.02 0.04 -1.15
N TYR A 435 7.92 -0.82 -1.68
CA TYR A 435 9.25 -0.37 -2.07
C TYR A 435 9.28 0.29 -3.44
N PHE A 436 8.62 -0.26 -4.45
CA PHE A 436 8.75 0.25 -5.82
C PHE A 436 7.76 1.36 -6.17
N ALA A 437 6.54 1.37 -5.65
CA ALA A 437 5.68 2.55 -5.74
C ALA A 437 6.02 3.62 -4.68
N GLY A 438 6.51 3.20 -3.52
CA GLY A 438 6.83 4.08 -2.40
C GLY A 438 8.33 4.39 -2.30
N ALA A 439 9.01 3.80 -1.31
CA ALA A 439 10.36 4.19 -0.91
C ALA A 439 11.39 4.10 -2.05
N ALA A 440 11.51 2.95 -2.74
CA ALA A 440 12.44 2.80 -3.85
C ALA A 440 12.04 3.62 -5.07
N GLY A 441 10.72 3.71 -5.34
CA GLY A 441 10.19 4.61 -6.37
C GLY A 441 10.62 6.04 -6.11
N TYR A 442 10.37 6.56 -4.93
CA TYR A 442 10.83 7.90 -4.53
C TYR A 442 12.34 8.07 -4.72
N GLY A 443 13.17 7.21 -4.12
CA GLY A 443 14.63 7.32 -4.20
C GLY A 443 15.20 7.16 -5.62
N ILE A 444 14.64 6.27 -6.43
CA ILE A 444 15.04 6.09 -7.84
C ILE A 444 14.66 7.33 -8.66
N TYR A 445 13.42 7.77 -8.56
CA TYR A 445 12.92 8.86 -9.39
C TYR A 445 13.44 10.23 -8.95
N THR A 446 13.72 10.47 -7.67
CA THR A 446 14.43 11.68 -7.23
C THR A 446 15.86 11.69 -7.76
N THR A 447 16.57 10.56 -7.73
CA THR A 447 17.93 10.47 -8.30
C THR A 447 17.93 10.69 -9.82
N ILE A 448 16.97 10.09 -10.54
CA ILE A 448 16.81 10.31 -11.99
C ILE A 448 16.48 11.79 -12.27
N PHE A 449 15.59 12.37 -11.49
CA PHE A 449 15.22 13.77 -11.61
C PHE A 449 16.41 14.69 -11.35
N SER A 450 17.17 14.47 -10.28
CA SER A 450 18.37 15.26 -9.94
C SER A 450 19.43 15.15 -11.02
N HIS A 451 19.63 13.97 -11.61
CA HIS A 451 20.58 13.76 -12.71
C HIS A 451 20.17 14.56 -13.96
N PHE A 452 18.93 14.39 -14.44
CA PHE A 452 18.44 15.13 -15.60
C PHE A 452 18.33 16.63 -15.34
N MET A 453 18.00 17.04 -14.11
CA MET A 453 17.99 18.43 -13.73
C MET A 453 19.37 19.08 -13.89
N ASN A 454 20.42 18.40 -13.43
CA ASN A 454 21.79 18.86 -13.57
C ASN A 454 22.23 18.93 -15.05
N GLU A 455 21.89 17.93 -15.86
CA GLU A 455 22.19 17.93 -17.30
C GLU A 455 21.47 19.09 -18.03
N ASN A 456 20.16 19.29 -17.73
CA ASN A 456 19.37 20.35 -18.31
C ASN A 456 19.89 21.73 -17.90
N MET A 457 20.27 21.89 -16.62
CA MET A 457 20.88 23.14 -16.12
C MET A 457 22.21 23.44 -16.81
N MET A 458 23.09 22.46 -16.98
CA MET A 458 24.36 22.62 -17.70
C MET A 458 24.13 22.98 -19.17
N SER A 459 23.26 22.23 -19.85
CA SER A 459 22.97 22.44 -21.28
C SER A 459 22.42 23.84 -21.54
N TYR A 460 21.45 24.27 -20.73
CA TYR A 460 20.84 25.58 -20.89
C TYR A 460 21.78 26.71 -20.45
N GLY A 461 22.59 26.52 -19.41
CA GLY A 461 23.60 27.48 -18.94
C GLY A 461 24.60 27.83 -20.03
N HIS A 462 24.96 26.89 -20.90
CA HIS A 462 25.82 27.18 -22.07
C HIS A 462 25.17 28.12 -23.11
N HIS A 463 23.84 28.19 -23.13
CA HIS A 463 23.08 29.06 -24.05
C HIS A 463 22.71 30.44 -23.43
N LEU A 464 22.88 30.60 -22.11
CA LEU A 464 22.69 31.87 -21.41
C LEU A 464 23.89 32.80 -21.60
N THR A 465 23.85 33.64 -22.61
CA THR A 465 24.81 34.73 -22.76
C THR A 465 24.16 36.00 -22.20
N LEU A 466 24.94 36.76 -21.40
CA LEU A 466 24.51 38.03 -20.78
C LEU A 466 23.99 39.08 -21.79
N THR A 467 24.31 38.90 -23.09
CA THR A 467 23.88 39.78 -24.18
C THR A 467 22.46 39.51 -24.68
N ARG A 468 21.82 38.42 -24.28
CA ARG A 468 20.43 38.09 -24.67
C ARG A 468 19.39 38.44 -23.61
N LEU A 469 19.83 38.98 -22.46
CA LEU A 469 18.95 39.31 -21.36
C LEU A 469 18.64 40.81 -21.39
N ASP A 470 17.50 41.17 -21.98
CA ASP A 470 16.91 42.56 -21.90
C ASP A 470 16.36 42.85 -20.47
N ILE A 471 17.13 42.56 -19.43
CA ILE A 471 16.69 42.71 -18.04
C ILE A 471 17.43 43.88 -17.39
N PRO A 472 16.73 44.78 -16.65
CA PRO A 472 17.36 45.85 -15.92
C PRO A 472 18.40 45.33 -14.91
N ARG A 473 19.58 45.94 -14.91
CA ARG A 473 20.79 45.51 -14.18
C ARG A 473 20.63 45.32 -12.66
N PHE A 474 19.54 45.72 -12.06
CA PHE A 474 19.37 45.78 -10.60
C PHE A 474 18.72 44.56 -9.95
N ASP A 475 18.07 43.62 -10.72
CA ASP A 475 17.35 42.50 -10.15
C ASP A 475 17.75 41.15 -10.77
N ILE A 476 18.91 41.10 -11.39
CA ILE A 476 19.36 40.01 -12.24
C ILE A 476 19.56 38.67 -11.45
N GLY A 477 19.99 38.77 -10.17
CA GLY A 477 20.37 37.56 -9.43
C GLY A 477 19.21 36.69 -8.95
N GLY A 478 18.15 37.29 -8.44
CA GLY A 478 17.03 36.57 -7.84
C GLY A 478 15.97 36.11 -8.85
N TYR A 479 15.55 37.00 -9.74
CA TYR A 479 14.47 36.75 -10.70
C TYR A 479 14.86 35.74 -11.78
N ILE A 480 16.04 35.89 -12.36
CA ILE A 480 16.58 34.99 -13.38
C ILE A 480 16.81 33.58 -12.79
N ALA A 481 17.39 33.51 -11.58
CA ALA A 481 17.64 32.23 -10.93
C ALA A 481 16.33 31.48 -10.64
N HIS A 482 15.28 32.18 -10.24
CA HIS A 482 13.98 31.59 -9.94
C HIS A 482 13.29 31.06 -11.22
N ASP A 483 13.13 31.92 -12.24
CA ASP A 483 12.48 31.51 -13.50
C ASP A 483 13.27 30.43 -14.25
N TYR A 484 14.59 30.51 -14.18
CA TYR A 484 15.48 29.51 -14.72
C TYR A 484 15.31 28.16 -14.04
N LEU A 485 15.36 28.13 -12.70
CA LEU A 485 15.20 26.89 -11.93
C LEU A 485 13.83 26.26 -12.19
N HIS A 486 12.78 27.08 -12.17
CA HIS A 486 11.41 26.66 -12.43
C HIS A 486 11.25 26.06 -13.83
N SER A 487 11.81 26.71 -14.86
CA SER A 487 11.78 26.21 -16.24
C SER A 487 12.51 24.88 -16.38
N MET A 488 13.65 24.73 -15.72
CA MET A 488 14.43 23.48 -15.76
C MET A 488 13.73 22.33 -15.04
N MET A 489 13.07 22.60 -13.91
CA MET A 489 12.23 21.61 -13.23
C MET A 489 11.12 21.12 -14.15
N MET A 490 10.41 22.03 -14.83
CA MET A 490 9.33 21.69 -15.77
C MET A 490 9.83 20.81 -16.94
N VAL A 491 10.95 21.19 -17.54
CA VAL A 491 11.57 20.40 -18.63
C VAL A 491 11.95 19.01 -18.14
N THR A 492 12.54 18.92 -16.95
CA THR A 492 12.97 17.66 -16.36
C THR A 492 11.78 16.75 -16.04
N ILE A 493 10.70 17.29 -15.48
CA ILE A 493 9.46 16.52 -15.23
C ILE A 493 8.89 16.00 -16.55
N LYS A 494 8.82 16.84 -17.60
CA LYS A 494 8.39 16.40 -18.95
C LYS A 494 9.27 15.27 -19.48
N GLN A 495 10.57 15.36 -19.31
CA GLN A 495 11.51 14.33 -19.75
C GLN A 495 11.23 12.99 -19.06
N VAL A 496 11.02 12.98 -17.74
CA VAL A 496 10.66 11.76 -17.00
C VAL A 496 9.32 11.19 -17.48
N TYR A 497 8.28 12.02 -17.66
CA TYR A 497 7.01 11.55 -18.21
C TYR A 497 7.16 10.98 -19.64
N GLY A 498 8.06 11.54 -20.45
CA GLY A 498 8.39 10.99 -21.76
C GLY A 498 8.88 9.55 -21.70
N TYR A 499 9.75 9.21 -20.75
CA TYR A 499 10.19 7.82 -20.53
C TYR A 499 9.06 6.92 -20.02
N VAL A 500 8.21 7.43 -19.12
CA VAL A 500 7.05 6.68 -18.60
C VAL A 500 6.06 6.34 -19.72
N ILE A 501 5.82 7.26 -20.67
CA ILE A 501 4.97 7.00 -21.85
C ILE A 501 5.48 5.79 -22.65
N TRP A 502 6.76 5.78 -23.01
CA TRP A 502 7.33 4.67 -23.77
C TRP A 502 7.32 3.35 -23.00
N PHE A 503 7.64 3.39 -21.72
CA PHE A 503 7.64 2.24 -20.83
C PHE A 503 6.23 1.62 -20.68
N SER A 504 5.24 2.43 -20.35
CA SER A 504 3.85 1.97 -20.17
C SER A 504 3.22 1.52 -21.49
N LEU A 505 3.53 2.19 -22.62
CA LEU A 505 3.08 1.78 -23.95
C LEU A 505 3.65 0.42 -24.34
N ALA A 506 4.93 0.16 -24.07
CA ALA A 506 5.55 -1.14 -24.34
C ALA A 506 4.88 -2.26 -23.54
N LEU A 507 4.58 -2.02 -22.25
CA LEU A 507 3.85 -2.97 -21.41
C LEU A 507 2.41 -3.16 -21.90
N ALA A 508 1.71 -2.09 -22.27
CA ALA A 508 0.37 -2.18 -22.84
C ALA A 508 0.36 -3.04 -24.12
N ALA A 509 1.31 -2.80 -25.02
CA ALA A 509 1.46 -3.58 -26.24
C ALA A 509 1.75 -5.07 -25.93
N LEU A 510 2.63 -5.35 -24.98
CA LEU A 510 2.92 -6.71 -24.54
C LEU A 510 1.65 -7.44 -24.08
N PHE A 511 0.86 -6.84 -23.19
CA PHE A 511 -0.33 -7.48 -22.63
C PHE A 511 -1.52 -7.57 -23.61
N LEU A 512 -1.63 -6.65 -24.54
CA LEU A 512 -2.72 -6.64 -25.53
C LEU A 512 -2.43 -7.49 -26.75
N LEU A 513 -1.19 -7.46 -27.25
CA LEU A 513 -0.82 -8.15 -28.49
C LEU A 513 -0.39 -9.60 -28.23
N CYS A 514 0.36 -9.86 -27.15
CA CYS A 514 0.79 -11.21 -26.84
C CYS A 514 -0.36 -12.06 -26.29
N ASP A 515 -0.50 -13.28 -26.80
CA ASP A 515 -1.48 -14.25 -26.30
C ASP A 515 -0.91 -14.99 -25.08
N ILE A 516 -0.85 -14.27 -23.95
CA ILE A 516 -0.38 -14.86 -22.68
C ILE A 516 -1.43 -15.87 -22.21
N PRO A 517 -1.03 -17.11 -21.83
CA PRO A 517 -1.95 -18.12 -21.35
C PRO A 517 -2.74 -17.61 -20.15
N ALA A 518 -4.06 -17.84 -20.14
CA ALA A 518 -4.89 -17.49 -19.00
C ALA A 518 -4.31 -18.08 -17.70
N VAL A 519 -4.46 -17.34 -16.60
CA VAL A 519 -4.20 -17.88 -15.26
C VAL A 519 -5.12 -19.10 -15.09
N ARG A 520 -4.60 -20.27 -15.41
CA ARG A 520 -5.37 -21.50 -15.26
C ARG A 520 -5.41 -21.83 -13.77
N THR A 521 -6.60 -21.84 -13.22
CA THR A 521 -6.90 -22.48 -11.95
C THR A 521 -6.71 -23.98 -12.12
N ASN A 522 -5.48 -24.46 -12.15
CA ASN A 522 -5.15 -25.89 -12.15
C ASN A 522 -5.42 -26.54 -10.78
N ILE A 523 -5.91 -25.78 -9.85
CA ILE A 523 -6.33 -26.27 -8.55
C ILE A 523 -7.77 -26.73 -8.77
N ARG A 524 -7.96 -28.08 -8.82
CA ARG A 524 -9.27 -28.64 -8.54
C ARG A 524 -9.81 -27.86 -7.35
N LYS A 525 -11.03 -27.35 -7.46
CA LYS A 525 -11.74 -26.63 -6.40
C LYS A 525 -12.00 -27.55 -5.21
N VAL A 526 -10.95 -28.11 -4.67
CA VAL A 526 -10.99 -28.70 -3.33
C VAL A 526 -11.25 -27.52 -2.42
N PRO A 527 -12.33 -27.52 -1.64
CA PRO A 527 -12.59 -26.41 -0.73
C PRO A 527 -11.30 -26.19 0.06
N ARG A 528 -10.70 -25.00 -0.01
CA ARG A 528 -9.40 -24.68 0.63
C ARG A 528 -9.33 -25.12 2.10
N TRP A 529 -10.46 -25.22 2.73
CA TRP A 529 -10.67 -25.75 4.09
C TRP A 529 -10.34 -27.23 4.29
N SER A 530 -10.55 -28.06 3.28
CA SER A 530 -10.22 -29.49 3.39
C SER A 530 -8.71 -29.71 3.36
N VAL A 531 -7.96 -28.84 2.70
CA VAL A 531 -6.49 -28.89 2.70
C VAL A 531 -5.95 -28.54 4.09
N TYR A 532 -6.51 -27.55 4.77
CA TYR A 532 -6.14 -27.23 6.17
C TYR A 532 -6.50 -28.34 7.15
N ALA A 533 -7.68 -28.92 6.98
CA ALA A 533 -8.09 -30.07 7.80
C ALA A 533 -7.16 -31.27 7.58
N ILE A 534 -6.75 -31.53 6.34
CA ILE A 534 -5.81 -32.59 5.98
C ILE A 534 -4.41 -32.32 6.53
N ASP A 535 -3.88 -31.10 6.33
CA ASP A 535 -2.57 -30.69 6.86
C ASP A 535 -2.54 -30.66 8.39
N TYR A 536 -3.64 -30.22 9.02
CA TYR A 536 -3.77 -30.24 10.48
C TYR A 536 -3.78 -31.67 11.04
N LEU A 537 -4.49 -32.57 10.38
CA LEU A 537 -4.58 -33.99 10.79
C LEU A 537 -3.29 -34.76 10.46
N ALA A 538 -2.62 -34.45 9.35
CA ALA A 538 -1.33 -35.05 9.00
C ALA A 538 -0.20 -34.62 9.94
N LYS A 539 -0.25 -33.40 10.49
CA LYS A 539 0.70 -32.89 11.48
C LYS A 539 0.42 -33.36 12.91
N LYS A 540 -0.70 -34.04 13.15
CA LYS A 540 -1.07 -34.61 14.45
C LYS A 540 -0.71 -36.11 14.58
N LYS A 541 -0.35 -36.76 13.48
CA LYS A 541 0.32 -38.04 13.43
C LYS A 541 1.85 -37.80 13.40
#